data_ea9c632df3a9e13dce5e2289b6eb4e58
#
_entry.id   ea9c632df3a9e13dce5e2289b6eb4e58
#
_cell.length_a   1.000
_cell.length_b   1.000
_cell.length_c   1.000
_cell.angle_alpha   90.00
_cell.angle_beta   90.00
_cell.angle_gamma   90.00
#
_symmetry.space_group_name_H-M   'P 1'
#
loop_
_entity.id
_entity.type
_entity.pdbx_description
1 polymer ?
#
loop_
_entity_poly.entity_id
_entity_poly.type
_entity_poly.pdbx_seq_one_letter_code
_entity_poly.pdbx_strand_id
1 'polypeptide(L)'
;MTSRCQNHSGFSCYIIMGLVIYPAMKHITSTQIILASQSPRRKYLLEQAGLTFSVIPSCTDEMQKPGETPREYVERLSRDKALDVAQHHENAWIIGADTIVVVDNTLLEKPDSMDHAREMLQRLSNRTHTVFTGFTICGPGKKAIITRHVTTEVEFKALSPAEIEWYISTQEPFDKAGAYAIQGLGTFLVKGIHGSYTNVVGLPVCEVIEVLIQENVVNLLEQKSISQA
;
A
#
# COMPACT_ATOMS: atom_id res chain seq x y z
N MET A 1 -33.97 -0.47 13.20
CA MET A 1 -34.30 0.97 13.15
C MET A 1 -33.13 1.69 12.47
N THR A 2 -33.38 2.22 11.30
CA THR A 2 -32.38 3.02 10.53
C THR A 2 -32.65 4.49 10.85
N SER A 3 -31.67 5.17 11.42
CA SER A 3 -31.75 6.63 11.60
C SER A 3 -30.90 7.29 10.49
N ARG A 4 -31.49 8.29 9.85
CA ARG A 4 -30.85 9.10 8.80
C ARG A 4 -30.37 10.41 9.43
N CYS A 5 -29.07 10.65 9.44
CA CYS A 5 -28.50 11.96 9.75
C CYS A 5 -28.25 12.73 8.46
N GLN A 6 -28.83 13.91 8.32
CA GLN A 6 -28.47 14.86 7.26
C GLN A 6 -27.59 15.95 7.83
N ASN A 7 -26.39 16.11 7.28
CA ASN A 7 -25.55 17.28 7.52
C ASN A 7 -25.82 18.34 6.45
N HIS A 8 -25.58 19.61 6.76
CA HIS A 8 -25.80 20.77 5.87
C HIS A 8 -25.05 20.73 4.53
N SER A 9 -24.19 19.72 4.29
CA SER A 9 -23.44 19.49 3.05
C SER A 9 -24.04 18.47 2.09
N GLY A 10 -25.23 17.94 2.39
CA GLY A 10 -25.97 17.06 1.45
C GLY A 10 -25.46 15.62 1.34
N PHE A 11 -24.53 15.18 2.19
CA PHE A 11 -24.09 13.78 2.24
C PHE A 11 -25.06 12.93 3.05
N SER A 12 -25.57 11.85 2.45
CA SER A 12 -26.40 10.84 3.13
C SER A 12 -25.49 9.75 3.72
N CYS A 13 -25.41 9.71 5.05
CA CYS A 13 -24.74 8.65 5.78
C CYS A 13 -25.80 7.71 6.38
N TYR A 14 -25.65 6.40 6.19
CA TYR A 14 -26.54 5.40 6.78
C TYR A 14 -25.83 4.70 7.94
N ILE A 15 -26.43 4.74 9.14
CA ILE A 15 -25.94 4.01 10.31
C ILE A 15 -26.81 2.77 10.50
N ILE A 16 -26.22 1.59 10.31
CA ILE A 16 -26.82 0.32 10.68
C ILE A 16 -25.94 -0.31 11.76
N MET A 17 -26.45 -0.43 12.97
CA MET A 17 -25.79 -1.08 14.13
C MET A 17 -24.36 -0.59 14.41
N GLY A 18 -24.11 0.71 14.38
CA GLY A 18 -22.79 1.29 14.69
C GLY A 18 -21.76 1.22 13.53
N LEU A 19 -22.16 0.72 12.36
CA LEU A 19 -21.31 0.74 11.16
C LEU A 19 -21.62 2.00 10.34
N VAL A 20 -20.63 2.87 10.18
CA VAL A 20 -20.73 4.01 9.27
C VAL A 20 -20.38 3.52 7.86
N ILE A 21 -21.37 3.47 6.99
CA ILE A 21 -21.16 3.11 5.57
C ILE A 21 -20.82 4.39 4.82
N TYR A 22 -19.57 4.52 4.42
CA TYR A 22 -19.15 5.58 3.49
C TYR A 22 -19.53 5.19 2.06
N PRO A 23 -19.91 6.16 1.21
CA PRO A 23 -20.12 5.87 -0.20
C PRO A 23 -18.79 5.36 -0.82
N ALA A 24 -18.86 4.19 -1.44
CA ALA A 24 -17.71 3.65 -2.18
C ALA A 24 -17.36 4.56 -3.37
N MET A 25 -16.10 4.58 -3.76
CA MET A 25 -15.69 5.23 -5.00
C MET A 25 -16.45 4.62 -6.18
N LYS A 26 -17.00 5.48 -7.04
CA LYS A 26 -17.75 5.02 -8.20
C LYS A 26 -16.78 4.73 -9.34
N HIS A 27 -16.79 3.50 -9.83
CA HIS A 27 -16.11 3.17 -11.07
C HIS A 27 -16.81 3.90 -12.23
N ILE A 28 -16.05 4.64 -13.05
CA ILE A 28 -16.55 5.29 -14.26
C ILE A 28 -16.67 4.28 -15.38
N THR A 29 -15.74 3.32 -15.41
CA THR A 29 -15.68 2.26 -16.42
C THR A 29 -16.24 0.96 -15.87
N SER A 30 -16.84 0.14 -16.73
CA SER A 30 -17.19 -1.25 -16.41
C SER A 30 -15.95 -2.15 -16.28
N THR A 31 -14.77 -1.58 -16.44
CA THR A 31 -13.49 -2.29 -16.48
C THR A 31 -13.07 -2.67 -15.06
N GLN A 32 -12.75 -3.93 -14.88
CA GLN A 32 -12.31 -4.48 -13.60
C GLN A 32 -10.97 -3.85 -13.16
N ILE A 33 -10.81 -3.62 -11.83
CA ILE A 33 -9.53 -3.29 -11.21
C ILE A 33 -9.01 -4.54 -10.51
N ILE A 34 -7.71 -4.83 -10.66
CA ILE A 34 -7.04 -5.98 -10.05
C ILE A 34 -5.83 -5.50 -9.27
N LEU A 35 -5.71 -5.91 -8.02
CA LEU A 35 -4.50 -5.75 -7.22
C LEU A 35 -3.58 -6.98 -7.41
N ALA A 36 -2.42 -6.77 -8.04
CA ALA A 36 -1.40 -7.79 -8.28
C ALA A 36 -0.52 -8.01 -7.04
N SER A 37 -1.10 -8.38 -5.91
CA SER A 37 -0.37 -8.54 -4.65
C SER A 37 -1.07 -9.48 -3.68
N GLN A 38 -0.30 -10.32 -2.97
CA GLN A 38 -0.79 -11.16 -1.86
C GLN A 38 -0.90 -10.38 -0.53
N SER A 39 -0.38 -9.15 -0.46
CA SER A 39 -0.31 -8.39 0.79
C SER A 39 -1.70 -8.05 1.33
N PRO A 40 -2.09 -8.55 2.52
CA PRO A 40 -3.36 -8.20 3.13
C PRO A 40 -3.42 -6.71 3.52
N ARG A 41 -2.27 -6.09 3.78
CA ARG A 41 -2.17 -4.65 4.11
C ARG A 41 -2.53 -3.78 2.90
N ARG A 42 -2.01 -4.11 1.71
CA ARG A 42 -2.34 -3.38 0.47
C ARG A 42 -3.82 -3.51 0.12
N LYS A 43 -4.36 -4.73 0.27
CA LYS A 43 -5.80 -4.98 0.10
C LYS A 43 -6.60 -4.10 1.06
N TYR A 44 -6.29 -4.13 2.35
CA TYR A 44 -6.95 -3.32 3.37
C TYR A 44 -6.91 -1.82 3.06
N LEU A 45 -5.76 -1.29 2.63
CA LEU A 45 -5.61 0.13 2.27
C LEU A 45 -6.53 0.55 1.13
N LEU A 46 -6.65 -0.26 0.08
CA LEU A 46 -7.55 0.03 -1.05
C LEU A 46 -9.02 -0.10 -0.67
N GLU A 47 -9.37 -1.07 0.20
CA GLU A 47 -10.72 -1.21 0.75
C GLU A 47 -11.11 0.00 1.61
N GLN A 48 -10.18 0.50 2.44
CA GLN A 48 -10.38 1.72 3.24
C GLN A 48 -10.54 2.97 2.37
N ALA A 49 -9.91 3.00 1.21
CA ALA A 49 -10.12 4.06 0.21
C ALA A 49 -11.46 3.93 -0.53
N GLY A 50 -12.25 2.88 -0.27
CA GLY A 50 -13.54 2.66 -0.92
C GLY A 50 -13.43 2.13 -2.36
N LEU A 51 -12.26 1.59 -2.76
CA LEU A 51 -12.08 1.02 -4.08
C LEU A 51 -12.65 -0.40 -4.14
N THR A 52 -13.35 -0.72 -5.23
CA THR A 52 -13.81 -2.08 -5.54
C THR A 52 -12.82 -2.73 -6.52
N PHE A 53 -12.24 -3.87 -6.15
CA PHE A 53 -11.22 -4.55 -6.95
C PHE A 53 -11.21 -6.06 -6.64
N SER A 54 -10.51 -6.81 -7.49
CA SER A 54 -10.16 -8.22 -7.23
C SER A 54 -8.69 -8.33 -6.85
N VAL A 55 -8.32 -9.43 -6.21
CA VAL A 55 -6.91 -9.74 -5.87
C VAL A 55 -6.46 -10.94 -6.71
N ILE A 56 -5.40 -10.75 -7.48
CA ILE A 56 -4.73 -11.80 -8.25
C ILE A 56 -3.23 -11.63 -8.05
N PRO A 57 -2.59 -12.48 -7.24
CA PRO A 57 -1.16 -12.38 -6.97
C PRO A 57 -0.32 -12.56 -8.23
N SER A 58 0.80 -11.84 -8.33
CA SER A 58 1.83 -12.09 -9.33
C SER A 58 2.78 -13.20 -8.89
N CYS A 59 3.42 -13.84 -9.87
CA CYS A 59 4.45 -14.87 -9.68
C CYS A 59 5.84 -14.37 -10.08
N THR A 60 6.11 -13.07 -9.94
CA THR A 60 7.34 -12.41 -10.37
C THR A 60 8.50 -12.73 -9.41
N ASP A 61 9.69 -12.96 -9.95
CA ASP A 61 10.92 -13.05 -9.19
C ASP A 61 11.30 -11.69 -8.61
N GLU A 62 11.60 -11.66 -7.31
CA GLU A 62 11.91 -10.44 -6.55
C GLU A 62 13.41 -10.22 -6.34
N MET A 63 14.31 -10.92 -7.06
CA MET A 63 15.76 -10.75 -6.90
C MET A 63 16.24 -9.36 -7.31
N GLN A 64 17.08 -8.74 -6.47
CA GLN A 64 17.74 -7.47 -6.77
C GLN A 64 18.77 -7.66 -7.87
N LYS A 65 18.81 -6.74 -8.84
CA LYS A 65 19.81 -6.73 -9.90
C LYS A 65 21.08 -6.00 -9.45
N PRO A 66 22.27 -6.42 -9.89
CA PRO A 66 23.51 -5.72 -9.56
C PRO A 66 23.47 -4.23 -9.93
N GLY A 67 23.82 -3.36 -8.98
CA GLY A 67 23.88 -1.91 -9.19
C GLY A 67 22.52 -1.19 -9.19
N GLU A 68 21.43 -1.89 -8.95
CA GLU A 68 20.10 -1.32 -8.90
C GLU A 68 19.91 -0.47 -7.64
N THR A 69 19.53 0.78 -7.81
CA THR A 69 19.19 1.67 -6.69
C THR A 69 17.86 1.24 -6.04
N PRO A 70 17.60 1.62 -4.76
CA PRO A 70 16.32 1.34 -4.10
C PRO A 70 15.09 1.79 -4.89
N ARG A 71 15.19 2.95 -5.55
CA ARG A 71 14.14 3.47 -6.43
C ARG A 71 13.90 2.57 -7.63
N GLU A 72 14.97 2.27 -8.39
CA GLU A 72 14.88 1.42 -9.59
C GLU A 72 14.33 0.04 -9.25
N TYR A 73 14.74 -0.51 -8.11
CA TYR A 73 14.28 -1.80 -7.63
C TYR A 73 12.76 -1.84 -7.42
N VAL A 74 12.19 -0.91 -6.63
CA VAL A 74 10.75 -0.91 -6.36
C VAL A 74 9.92 -0.53 -7.58
N GLU A 75 10.43 0.38 -8.44
CA GLU A 75 9.77 0.73 -9.70
C GLU A 75 9.73 -0.47 -10.65
N ARG A 76 10.83 -1.19 -10.80
CA ARG A 76 10.89 -2.41 -11.62
C ARG A 76 9.98 -3.50 -11.09
N LEU A 77 10.09 -3.85 -9.81
CA LEU A 77 9.27 -4.93 -9.24
C LEU A 77 7.77 -4.62 -9.26
N SER A 78 7.39 -3.37 -8.98
CA SER A 78 5.99 -2.97 -9.10
C SER A 78 5.46 -3.13 -10.53
N ARG A 79 6.30 -2.79 -11.52
CA ARG A 79 5.99 -2.93 -12.94
C ARG A 79 5.92 -4.39 -13.38
N ASP A 80 6.90 -5.19 -13.00
CA ASP A 80 6.96 -6.60 -13.34
C ASP A 80 5.73 -7.34 -12.77
N LYS A 81 5.35 -7.06 -11.51
CA LYS A 81 4.14 -7.59 -10.87
C LYS A 81 2.86 -7.18 -11.61
N ALA A 82 2.74 -5.93 -12.02
CA ALA A 82 1.57 -5.46 -12.77
C ALA A 82 1.49 -6.13 -14.16
N LEU A 83 2.61 -6.22 -14.87
CA LEU A 83 2.67 -6.79 -16.21
C LEU A 83 2.45 -8.29 -16.24
N ASP A 84 2.92 -9.02 -15.23
CA ASP A 84 2.67 -10.46 -15.08
C ASP A 84 1.17 -10.76 -15.06
N VAL A 85 0.41 -10.07 -14.21
CA VAL A 85 -1.05 -10.24 -14.14
C VAL A 85 -1.75 -9.72 -15.40
N ALA A 86 -1.26 -8.61 -16.00
CA ALA A 86 -1.84 -8.03 -17.21
C ALA A 86 -1.73 -8.95 -18.45
N GLN A 87 -0.83 -9.94 -18.45
CA GLN A 87 -0.74 -10.93 -19.54
C GLN A 87 -2.00 -11.80 -19.66
N HIS A 88 -2.66 -12.04 -18.54
CA HIS A 88 -3.86 -12.90 -18.45
C HIS A 88 -5.15 -12.12 -18.24
N HIS A 89 -5.08 -10.79 -18.07
CA HIS A 89 -6.20 -9.91 -17.78
C HIS A 89 -6.16 -8.64 -18.67
N GLU A 90 -6.15 -8.82 -19.98
CA GLU A 90 -5.96 -7.73 -20.97
C GLU A 90 -6.98 -6.60 -20.88
N ASN A 91 -8.18 -6.87 -20.36
CA ASN A 91 -9.28 -5.90 -20.26
C ASN A 91 -9.42 -5.29 -18.86
N ALA A 92 -8.40 -5.42 -17.99
CA ALA A 92 -8.44 -4.91 -16.62
C ALA A 92 -7.42 -3.79 -16.38
N TRP A 93 -7.68 -2.98 -15.36
CA TRP A 93 -6.69 -2.10 -14.74
C TRP A 93 -5.95 -2.88 -13.65
N ILE A 94 -4.63 -2.94 -13.73
CA ILE A 94 -3.81 -3.71 -12.80
C ILE A 94 -3.00 -2.76 -11.93
N ILE A 95 -3.03 -2.97 -10.61
CA ILE A 95 -2.20 -2.25 -9.63
C ILE A 95 -1.15 -3.21 -9.12
N GLY A 96 0.12 -2.98 -9.49
CA GLY A 96 1.28 -3.66 -8.92
C GLY A 96 1.99 -2.76 -7.92
N ALA A 97 2.57 -3.32 -6.86
CA ALA A 97 3.36 -2.55 -5.90
C ALA A 97 4.47 -3.40 -5.26
N ASP A 98 5.55 -2.72 -4.88
CA ASP A 98 6.64 -3.29 -4.10
C ASP A 98 7.14 -2.32 -3.04
N THR A 99 7.63 -2.83 -1.89
CA THR A 99 8.01 -2.02 -0.74
C THR A 99 9.28 -2.56 -0.10
N ILE A 100 10.24 -1.68 0.13
CA ILE A 100 11.50 -1.99 0.80
C ILE A 100 11.81 -0.98 1.90
N VAL A 101 12.63 -1.41 2.85
CA VAL A 101 13.21 -0.58 3.90
C VAL A 101 14.70 -0.40 3.63
N VAL A 102 15.21 0.82 3.75
CA VAL A 102 16.62 1.13 3.52
C VAL A 102 17.19 1.88 4.72
N VAL A 103 18.28 1.38 5.28
CA VAL A 103 19.07 2.06 6.32
C VAL A 103 20.56 1.98 5.96
N ASP A 104 21.31 3.07 6.11
CA ASP A 104 22.75 3.15 5.77
C ASP A 104 23.07 2.58 4.36
N ASN A 105 22.27 2.90 3.36
CA ASN A 105 22.34 2.39 1.99
C ASN A 105 22.22 0.85 1.86
N THR A 106 21.76 0.18 2.92
CA THR A 106 21.48 -1.26 2.91
C THR A 106 19.99 -1.50 2.82
N LEU A 107 19.59 -2.31 1.85
CA LEU A 107 18.23 -2.78 1.69
C LEU A 107 17.95 -3.86 2.73
N LEU A 108 16.86 -3.70 3.47
CA LEU A 108 16.35 -4.68 4.42
C LEU A 108 15.08 -5.32 3.84
N GLU A 109 15.21 -6.56 3.44
CA GLU A 109 14.10 -7.39 2.96
C GLU A 109 13.34 -8.02 4.15
N LYS A 110 12.55 -9.06 3.87
CA LYS A 110 11.90 -9.84 4.93
C LYS A 110 12.95 -10.70 5.65
N PRO A 111 12.90 -10.79 6.98
CA PRO A 111 13.83 -11.67 7.70
C PRO A 111 13.52 -13.15 7.40
N ASP A 112 14.57 -13.94 7.24
CA ASP A 112 14.50 -15.39 7.01
C ASP A 112 14.62 -16.21 8.31
N SER A 113 15.02 -15.55 9.41
CA SER A 113 15.26 -16.18 10.71
C SER A 113 15.03 -15.20 11.87
N MET A 114 14.92 -15.71 13.09
CA MET A 114 14.81 -14.89 14.29
C MET A 114 16.07 -14.04 14.50
N ASP A 115 17.25 -14.59 14.22
CA ASP A 115 18.52 -13.87 14.34
C ASP A 115 18.59 -12.74 13.31
N HIS A 116 18.18 -12.97 12.07
CA HIS A 116 18.11 -11.95 11.02
C HIS A 116 17.11 -10.83 11.40
N ALA A 117 15.93 -11.19 11.92
CA ALA A 117 14.98 -10.19 12.42
C ALA A 117 15.57 -9.33 13.55
N ARG A 118 16.31 -9.96 14.47
CA ARG A 118 17.01 -9.28 15.58
C ARG A 118 18.04 -8.28 15.08
N GLU A 119 18.89 -8.70 14.13
CA GLU A 119 19.89 -7.83 13.51
C GLU A 119 19.24 -6.63 12.82
N MET A 120 18.16 -6.85 12.06
CA MET A 120 17.42 -5.75 11.41
C MET A 120 16.88 -4.76 12.44
N LEU A 121 16.20 -5.22 13.47
CA LEU A 121 15.63 -4.35 14.51
C LEU A 121 16.71 -3.59 15.29
N GLN A 122 17.85 -4.22 15.56
CA GLN A 122 19.01 -3.55 16.17
C GLN A 122 19.57 -2.44 15.29
N ARG A 123 19.66 -2.68 13.96
CA ARG A 123 20.12 -1.67 12.99
C ARG A 123 19.17 -0.48 12.88
N LEU A 124 17.86 -0.71 13.04
CA LEU A 124 16.84 0.34 12.99
C LEU A 124 16.70 1.12 14.30
N SER A 125 17.08 0.52 15.44
CA SER A 125 16.93 1.09 16.78
C SER A 125 17.61 2.45 16.90
N ASN A 126 16.87 3.46 17.42
CA ASN A 126 17.32 4.85 17.63
C ASN A 126 17.84 5.53 16.35
N ARG A 127 17.24 5.20 15.18
CA ARG A 127 17.65 5.72 13.88
C ARG A 127 16.44 6.11 13.04
N THR A 128 16.72 6.95 12.04
CA THR A 128 15.83 7.19 10.91
C THR A 128 16.26 6.31 9.76
N HIS A 129 15.28 5.68 9.13
CA HIS A 129 15.44 4.89 7.91
C HIS A 129 14.40 5.32 6.86
N THR A 130 14.57 4.88 5.63
CA THR A 130 13.68 5.25 4.53
C THR A 130 12.90 4.04 4.03
N VAL A 131 11.59 4.21 3.88
CA VAL A 131 10.71 3.24 3.24
C VAL A 131 10.43 3.72 1.82
N PHE A 132 10.73 2.87 0.83
CA PHE A 132 10.40 3.08 -0.57
C PHE A 132 9.26 2.16 -0.96
N THR A 133 8.22 2.71 -1.57
CA THR A 133 7.21 1.89 -2.25
C THR A 133 7.10 2.35 -3.70
N GLY A 134 7.37 1.42 -4.62
CA GLY A 134 7.04 1.57 -6.03
C GLY A 134 5.62 1.08 -6.29
N PHE A 135 4.90 1.76 -7.17
CA PHE A 135 3.63 1.27 -7.68
C PHE A 135 3.53 1.47 -9.19
N THR A 136 2.82 0.57 -9.82
CA THR A 136 2.54 0.61 -11.27
C THR A 136 1.06 0.39 -11.50
N ILE A 137 0.47 1.26 -12.32
CA ILE A 137 -0.88 1.09 -12.83
C ILE A 137 -0.78 0.77 -14.31
N CYS A 138 -1.24 -0.42 -14.69
CA CYS A 138 -1.27 -0.89 -16.07
C CYS A 138 -2.71 -0.93 -16.57
N GLY A 139 -3.01 -0.15 -17.62
CA GLY A 139 -4.33 -0.09 -18.21
C GLY A 139 -4.60 -1.21 -19.23
N PRO A 140 -5.87 -1.35 -19.68
CA PRO A 140 -6.29 -2.36 -20.64
C PRO A 140 -5.42 -2.37 -21.89
N GLY A 141 -5.07 -3.57 -22.36
CA GLY A 141 -4.20 -3.75 -23.53
C GLY A 141 -2.80 -3.18 -23.34
N LYS A 142 -2.36 -2.91 -22.11
CA LYS A 142 -1.08 -2.27 -21.77
C LYS A 142 -0.90 -0.89 -22.44
N LYS A 143 -1.99 -0.20 -22.78
CA LYS A 143 -1.96 1.12 -23.43
C LYS A 143 -1.48 2.24 -22.52
N ALA A 144 -1.72 2.10 -21.21
CA ALA A 144 -1.17 2.98 -20.18
C ALA A 144 -0.34 2.14 -19.22
N ILE A 145 0.92 2.53 -18.96
CA ILE A 145 1.79 1.93 -17.93
C ILE A 145 2.41 3.10 -17.17
N ILE A 146 1.89 3.35 -15.98
CA ILE A 146 2.32 4.46 -15.14
C ILE A 146 3.03 3.87 -13.93
N THR A 147 4.34 4.09 -13.84
CA THR A 147 5.17 3.65 -12.73
C THR A 147 5.67 4.87 -11.96
N ARG A 148 5.51 4.86 -10.65
CA ARG A 148 5.99 5.88 -9.72
C ARG A 148 6.51 5.22 -8.45
N HIS A 149 7.23 5.99 -7.63
CA HIS A 149 7.61 5.60 -6.28
C HIS A 149 7.31 6.73 -5.30
N VAL A 150 7.16 6.36 -4.03
CA VAL A 150 7.04 7.29 -2.90
C VAL A 150 8.04 6.87 -1.83
N THR A 151 8.64 7.86 -1.17
CA THR A 151 9.59 7.66 -0.07
C THR A 151 9.02 8.26 1.22
N THR A 152 9.30 7.61 2.33
CA THR A 152 8.92 8.09 3.67
C THR A 152 10.03 7.79 4.65
N GLU A 153 10.46 8.80 5.41
CA GLU A 153 11.38 8.62 6.52
C GLU A 153 10.61 8.16 7.76
N VAL A 154 11.17 7.17 8.46
CA VAL A 154 10.60 6.60 9.69
C VAL A 154 11.64 6.66 10.78
N GLU A 155 11.31 7.35 11.88
CA GLU A 155 12.15 7.45 13.08
C GLU A 155 11.75 6.38 14.09
N PHE A 156 12.70 5.50 14.45
CA PHE A 156 12.53 4.54 15.53
C PHE A 156 12.98 5.11 16.87
N LYS A 157 12.30 4.71 17.94
CA LYS A 157 12.80 4.90 19.29
C LYS A 157 14.02 4.01 19.56
N ALA A 158 14.79 4.30 20.61
CA ALA A 158 15.76 3.35 21.14
C ALA A 158 15.03 2.09 21.65
N LEU A 159 15.44 0.92 21.15
CA LEU A 159 14.87 -0.37 21.51
C LEU A 159 15.80 -1.08 22.51
N SER A 160 15.24 -1.56 23.60
CA SER A 160 15.95 -2.47 24.52
C SER A 160 16.00 -3.89 23.95
N PRO A 161 16.97 -4.73 24.35
CA PRO A 161 17.01 -6.13 23.95
C PRO A 161 15.70 -6.88 24.29
N ALA A 162 15.07 -6.59 25.42
CA ALA A 162 13.82 -7.21 25.83
C ALA A 162 12.66 -6.87 24.90
N GLU A 163 12.57 -5.63 24.39
CA GLU A 163 11.54 -5.21 23.44
C GLU A 163 11.73 -5.88 22.09
N ILE A 164 12.99 -6.03 21.64
CA ILE A 164 13.31 -6.73 20.39
C ILE A 164 12.88 -8.19 20.48
N GLU A 165 13.30 -8.90 21.54
CA GLU A 165 12.93 -10.31 21.73
C GLU A 165 11.43 -10.50 21.88
N TRP A 166 10.75 -9.63 22.63
CA TRP A 166 9.31 -9.67 22.73
C TRP A 166 8.64 -9.52 21.36
N TYR A 167 9.07 -8.55 20.55
CA TYR A 167 8.45 -8.31 19.25
C TYR A 167 8.70 -9.47 18.26
N ILE A 168 9.91 -10.05 18.26
CA ILE A 168 10.22 -11.23 17.45
C ILE A 168 9.33 -12.41 17.85
N SER A 169 9.08 -12.60 19.16
CA SER A 169 8.25 -13.71 19.66
C SER A 169 6.80 -13.66 19.17
N THR A 170 6.31 -12.50 18.76
CA THR A 170 4.95 -12.31 18.21
C THR A 170 4.75 -12.89 16.81
N GLN A 171 5.81 -13.26 16.13
CA GLN A 171 5.84 -13.69 14.73
C GLN A 171 5.42 -12.61 13.72
N GLU A 172 5.05 -11.41 14.19
CA GLU A 172 4.65 -10.29 13.31
C GLU A 172 5.77 -9.81 12.36
N PRO A 173 7.07 -9.86 12.71
CA PRO A 173 8.16 -9.37 11.84
C PRO A 173 8.31 -10.08 10.49
N PHE A 174 7.99 -11.37 10.39
CA PHE A 174 8.52 -12.26 9.37
C PHE A 174 7.95 -12.08 7.95
N ASP A 175 6.84 -11.41 7.79
CA ASP A 175 6.25 -11.12 6.47
C ASP A 175 6.50 -9.67 6.02
N LYS A 176 7.44 -8.96 6.70
CA LYS A 176 7.62 -7.51 6.54
C LYS A 176 9.05 -7.12 6.20
N ALA A 177 9.22 -6.21 5.24
CA ALA A 177 10.50 -5.58 4.96
C ALA A 177 11.01 -4.83 6.21
N GLY A 178 12.28 -5.01 6.55
CA GLY A 178 12.89 -4.42 7.74
C GLY A 178 12.42 -5.04 9.07
N ALA A 179 11.74 -6.19 9.03
CA ALA A 179 11.26 -6.92 10.21
C ALA A 179 10.31 -6.13 11.11
N TYR A 180 9.52 -5.18 10.60
CA TYR A 180 8.55 -4.45 11.42
C TYR A 180 7.31 -4.02 10.66
N ALA A 181 6.25 -3.68 11.40
CA ALA A 181 5.09 -2.97 10.89
C ALA A 181 4.86 -1.67 11.67
N ILE A 182 4.40 -0.62 10.97
CA ILE A 182 3.88 0.59 11.64
C ILE A 182 2.46 0.37 12.20
N GLN A 183 1.79 -0.71 11.80
CA GLN A 183 0.49 -1.17 12.30
C GLN A 183 0.69 -2.37 13.24
N GLY A 184 -0.36 -2.71 13.99
CA GLY A 184 -0.31 -3.87 14.87
C GLY A 184 0.60 -3.69 16.08
N LEU A 185 1.26 -4.76 16.47
CA LEU A 185 2.12 -4.77 17.67
C LEU A 185 3.39 -3.93 17.48
N GLY A 186 3.88 -3.77 16.26
CA GLY A 186 5.05 -2.93 15.95
C GLY A 186 4.82 -1.42 16.05
N THR A 187 3.59 -0.97 16.31
CA THR A 187 3.24 0.46 16.43
C THR A 187 4.12 1.20 17.46
N PHE A 188 4.54 0.52 18.53
CA PHE A 188 5.35 1.13 19.61
C PHE A 188 6.81 1.39 19.20
N LEU A 189 7.28 0.80 18.09
CA LEU A 189 8.67 0.95 17.62
C LEU A 189 8.89 2.33 16.98
N VAL A 190 7.84 2.87 16.32
CA VAL A 190 7.91 4.10 15.52
C VAL A 190 7.64 5.31 16.40
N LYS A 191 8.60 6.24 16.44
CA LYS A 191 8.50 7.52 17.15
C LYS A 191 7.87 8.61 16.27
N GLY A 192 8.16 8.58 14.97
CA GLY A 192 7.65 9.55 14.02
C GLY A 192 7.85 9.13 12.57
N ILE A 193 7.12 9.79 11.67
CA ILE A 193 7.30 9.65 10.22
C ILE A 193 7.34 11.02 9.55
N HIS A 194 8.11 11.13 8.47
CA HIS A 194 8.08 12.27 7.58
C HIS A 194 7.76 11.78 6.17
N GLY A 195 6.52 12.01 5.73
CA GLY A 195 5.98 11.51 4.46
C GLY A 195 4.64 10.81 4.60
N SER A 196 4.39 9.80 3.76
CA SER A 196 3.10 9.09 3.66
C SER A 196 3.04 7.87 4.58
N TYR A 197 2.05 7.87 5.49
CA TYR A 197 1.74 6.71 6.34
C TYR A 197 1.38 5.47 5.49
N THR A 198 0.53 5.65 4.48
CA THR A 198 0.09 4.53 3.63
C THR A 198 1.23 3.96 2.79
N ASN A 199 2.23 4.79 2.45
CA ASN A 199 3.48 4.32 1.86
C ASN A 199 4.23 3.36 2.79
N VAL A 200 4.38 3.70 4.08
CA VAL A 200 5.04 2.83 5.08
C VAL A 200 4.27 1.53 5.28
N VAL A 201 2.94 1.55 5.23
CA VAL A 201 2.10 0.33 5.30
C VAL A 201 2.29 -0.56 4.07
N GLY A 202 2.67 0.03 2.90
CA GLY A 202 3.04 -0.72 1.71
C GLY A 202 2.34 -0.35 0.40
N LEU A 203 1.53 0.74 0.39
CA LEU A 203 0.91 1.29 -0.82
C LEU A 203 0.61 2.79 -0.65
N PRO A 204 1.17 3.69 -1.45
CA PRO A 204 0.87 5.11 -1.39
C PRO A 204 -0.50 5.39 -2.01
N VAL A 205 -1.54 5.27 -1.18
CA VAL A 205 -2.95 5.29 -1.64
C VAL A 205 -3.33 6.60 -2.30
N CYS A 206 -2.83 7.73 -1.78
CA CYS A 206 -3.11 9.05 -2.36
C CYS A 206 -2.70 9.07 -3.84
N GLU A 207 -1.46 8.74 -4.12
CA GLU A 207 -0.88 8.77 -5.46
C GLU A 207 -1.50 7.71 -6.40
N VAL A 208 -1.84 6.54 -5.85
CA VAL A 208 -2.56 5.49 -6.60
C VAL A 208 -3.94 5.97 -7.03
N ILE A 209 -4.71 6.56 -6.12
CA ILE A 209 -6.05 7.07 -6.42
C ILE A 209 -5.99 8.27 -7.38
N GLU A 210 -5.03 9.17 -7.21
CA GLU A 210 -4.81 10.29 -8.15
C GLU A 210 -4.61 9.79 -9.58
N VAL A 211 -3.77 8.75 -9.78
CA VAL A 211 -3.56 8.17 -11.11
C VAL A 211 -4.85 7.54 -11.64
N LEU A 212 -5.60 6.79 -10.82
CA LEU A 212 -6.87 6.20 -11.26
C LEU A 212 -7.92 7.26 -11.66
N ILE A 213 -7.92 8.41 -10.98
CA ILE A 213 -8.78 9.55 -11.35
C ILE A 213 -8.30 10.18 -12.66
N GLN A 214 -6.99 10.42 -12.82
CA GLN A 214 -6.39 10.99 -14.03
C GLN A 214 -6.68 10.14 -15.27
N GLU A 215 -6.66 8.82 -15.12
CA GLU A 215 -6.97 7.85 -16.18
C GLU A 215 -8.48 7.61 -16.35
N ASN A 216 -9.34 8.36 -15.64
CA ASN A 216 -10.80 8.21 -15.68
C ASN A 216 -11.28 6.79 -15.32
N VAL A 217 -10.60 6.09 -14.42
CA VAL A 217 -10.99 4.76 -13.93
C VAL A 217 -12.02 4.88 -12.81
N VAL A 218 -11.82 5.84 -11.91
CA VAL A 218 -12.70 6.13 -10.78
C VAL A 218 -13.09 7.59 -10.73
N ASN A 219 -14.25 7.90 -10.13
CA ASN A 219 -14.69 9.25 -9.84
C ASN A 219 -15.15 9.36 -8.38
N LEU A 220 -14.84 10.49 -7.75
CA LEU A 220 -15.24 10.80 -6.38
C LEU A 220 -16.57 11.56 -6.32
N LEU A 221 -17.07 12.09 -7.44
CA LEU A 221 -18.25 12.94 -7.49
C LEU A 221 -19.42 12.23 -8.14
N GLU A 222 -20.56 12.14 -7.45
CA GLU A 222 -21.85 12.03 -8.12
C GLU A 222 -22.08 13.34 -8.89
N GLN A 223 -22.00 13.31 -10.19
CA GLN A 223 -22.68 14.34 -10.98
C GLN A 223 -24.19 14.16 -10.74
N LYS A 224 -24.75 14.87 -9.78
CA LYS A 224 -26.18 15.14 -9.79
C LYS A 224 -26.43 15.93 -11.08
N SER A 225 -26.99 15.27 -12.07
CA SER A 225 -27.67 15.96 -13.15
C SER A 225 -28.76 16.82 -12.49
N ILE A 226 -28.48 18.12 -12.36
CA ILE A 226 -29.52 19.09 -12.06
C ILE A 226 -30.36 19.14 -13.35
N SER A 227 -31.40 18.29 -13.41
CA SER A 227 -32.48 18.52 -14.35
C SER A 227 -33.13 19.82 -13.92
N GLN A 228 -32.83 20.90 -14.64
CA GLN A 228 -33.60 22.13 -14.56
C GLN A 228 -35.05 21.78 -14.97
N ALA A 229 -35.95 21.82 -14.02
CA ALA A 229 -37.37 21.91 -14.24
C ALA A 229 -37.77 23.40 -14.29
#